data_a75abf4847d0214668b2405b4e86d1a8
#
_entry.id   a75abf4847d0214668b2405b4e86d1a8
#
_cell.length_a   1.000
_cell.length_b   1.000
_cell.length_c   1.000
_cell.angle_alpha   90.00
_cell.angle_beta   90.00
_cell.angle_gamma   90.00
#
_symmetry.space_group_name_H-M   'P 1'
#
loop_
_entity.id
_entity.type
_entity.pdbx_description
1 polymer ?
#
loop_
_entity_poly.entity_id
_entity_poly.type
_entity_poly.pdbx_seq_one_letter_code
_entity_poly.pdbx_strand_id
1 'polypeptide(L)'
;MPGIGDDFYRKSKYTRGNLPRHRLDWSSKPPTYKRYDSVQKIKLPTPSIEGGIGLWEVLRRRRSRRAYTDESLTLKDLSQILWATQGVTAHIGDYDLRTAPSAGALYPIETYLCINRVSGLESGLYHYSIPNHELDLIRSGEFGEEVSKGALDQKMTERAAVVFIWSAVFQRSKWKYLQRAYRYVFLDAGHIAQNLALAAEALGYGTCQIGAIYDDELNQLLDLDGEEESVIYLSSVARPQRQNERA
;
A
#
# COMPACT_ATOMS: atom_id res chain seq x y z
N MET A 1 -28.83 -14.47 12.11
CA MET A 1 -28.43 -15.15 10.86
C MET A 1 -26.96 -14.85 10.62
N PRO A 2 -26.14 -15.80 10.15
CA PRO A 2 -24.75 -15.52 9.81
C PRO A 2 -24.68 -14.49 8.68
N GLY A 3 -23.78 -13.51 8.80
CA GLY A 3 -23.55 -12.49 7.80
C GLY A 3 -22.57 -12.92 6.71
N ILE A 4 -22.31 -12.04 5.73
CA ILE A 4 -21.42 -12.30 4.60
C ILE A 4 -20.02 -12.70 5.07
N GLY A 5 -19.50 -12.04 6.12
CA GLY A 5 -18.18 -12.34 6.69
C GLY A 5 -18.09 -13.73 7.31
N ASP A 6 -19.17 -14.18 8.02
CA ASP A 6 -19.24 -15.51 8.60
C ASP A 6 -19.28 -16.58 7.50
N ASP A 7 -20.03 -16.32 6.43
CA ASP A 7 -20.12 -17.19 5.26
C ASP A 7 -18.78 -17.29 4.53
N PHE A 8 -18.14 -16.16 4.30
CA PHE A 8 -16.80 -16.10 3.69
C PHE A 8 -15.80 -16.91 4.54
N TYR A 9 -15.76 -16.66 5.85
CA TYR A 9 -14.83 -17.34 6.73
C TYR A 9 -15.07 -18.87 6.71
N ARG A 10 -16.34 -19.31 6.79
CA ARG A 10 -16.73 -20.73 6.77
C ARG A 10 -16.41 -21.39 5.44
N LYS A 11 -16.84 -20.78 4.32
CA LYS A 11 -16.72 -21.36 2.97
C LYS A 11 -15.29 -21.36 2.44
N SER A 12 -14.42 -20.49 2.94
CA SER A 12 -13.02 -20.41 2.53
C SER A 12 -12.07 -21.22 3.42
N LYS A 13 -12.58 -22.04 4.37
CA LYS A 13 -11.76 -22.96 5.17
C LYS A 13 -11.22 -24.10 4.32
N TYR A 14 -9.96 -24.47 4.56
CA TYR A 14 -9.43 -25.76 4.12
C TYR A 14 -9.67 -26.82 5.18
N THR A 15 -10.05 -28.02 4.73
CA THR A 15 -10.11 -29.22 5.56
C THR A 15 -9.28 -30.31 4.88
N ARG A 16 -8.86 -31.35 5.65
CA ARG A 16 -8.06 -32.46 5.08
C ARG A 16 -8.79 -33.18 3.94
N GLY A 17 -10.11 -33.24 3.98
CA GLY A 17 -10.96 -33.86 2.96
C GLY A 17 -11.37 -32.94 1.82
N ASN A 18 -11.12 -31.62 1.92
CA ASN A 18 -11.60 -30.62 0.96
C ASN A 18 -10.52 -29.58 0.64
N LEU A 19 -9.36 -30.05 0.20
CA LEU A 19 -8.35 -29.17 -0.39
C LEU A 19 -8.66 -28.99 -1.87
N PRO A 20 -8.77 -27.75 -2.37
CA PRO A 20 -8.94 -27.49 -3.79
C PRO A 20 -7.79 -28.15 -4.57
N ARG A 21 -8.13 -29.06 -5.46
CA ARG A 21 -7.20 -29.70 -6.39
C ARG A 21 -7.47 -29.12 -7.77
N HIS A 22 -6.78 -28.06 -8.13
CA HIS A 22 -6.80 -27.53 -9.50
C HIS A 22 -5.38 -27.48 -10.05
N ARG A 23 -5.25 -27.74 -11.34
CA ARG A 23 -4.00 -27.58 -12.05
C ARG A 23 -3.84 -26.11 -12.38
N LEU A 24 -2.70 -25.52 -12.05
CA LEU A 24 -2.39 -24.15 -12.43
C LEU A 24 -2.19 -24.07 -13.95
N ASP A 25 -2.96 -23.18 -14.57
CA ASP A 25 -2.73 -22.81 -15.96
C ASP A 25 -1.76 -21.64 -16.01
N TRP A 26 -0.51 -21.94 -16.33
CA TRP A 26 0.55 -20.94 -16.39
C TRP A 26 0.37 -19.94 -17.54
N SER A 27 -0.36 -20.30 -18.59
CA SER A 27 -0.65 -19.39 -19.70
C SER A 27 -1.61 -18.26 -19.32
N SER A 28 -2.43 -18.48 -18.30
CA SER A 28 -3.39 -17.52 -17.76
C SER A 28 -2.89 -16.79 -16.51
N LYS A 29 -1.60 -16.95 -16.15
CA LYS A 29 -1.03 -16.24 -15.00
C LYS A 29 -1.06 -14.73 -15.23
N PRO A 30 -1.71 -13.94 -14.36
CA PRO A 30 -1.74 -12.49 -14.50
C PRO A 30 -0.34 -11.87 -14.37
N PRO A 31 -0.08 -10.72 -15.03
CA PRO A 31 1.16 -9.99 -14.88
C PRO A 31 1.41 -9.59 -13.41
N THR A 32 2.65 -9.78 -12.95
CA THR A 32 3.05 -9.42 -11.57
C THR A 32 3.06 -7.92 -11.34
N TYR A 33 3.29 -7.14 -12.40
CA TYR A 33 3.42 -5.69 -12.34
C TYR A 33 2.41 -5.00 -13.26
N LYS A 34 1.75 -3.99 -12.74
CA LYS A 34 0.98 -3.02 -13.53
C LYS A 34 1.94 -2.03 -14.18
N ARG A 35 1.64 -1.56 -15.37
CA ARG A 35 2.47 -0.62 -16.12
C ARG A 35 1.64 0.51 -16.69
N TYR A 36 2.23 1.70 -16.69
CA TYR A 36 1.71 2.91 -17.30
C TYR A 36 2.74 3.40 -18.32
N ASP A 37 2.46 3.19 -19.62
CA ASP A 37 3.47 3.41 -20.67
C ASP A 37 3.55 4.87 -21.15
N SER A 38 2.45 5.61 -21.09
CA SER A 38 2.34 6.97 -21.66
C SER A 38 2.26 8.08 -20.62
N VAL A 39 2.90 7.89 -19.45
CA VAL A 39 2.90 8.87 -18.37
C VAL A 39 4.30 9.35 -18.03
N GLN A 40 4.40 10.52 -17.39
CA GLN A 40 5.67 11.02 -16.88
C GLN A 40 6.19 10.08 -15.78
N LYS A 41 7.47 9.72 -15.89
CA LYS A 41 8.16 8.84 -14.94
C LYS A 41 9.17 9.65 -14.13
N ILE A 42 9.11 9.50 -12.81
CA ILE A 42 10.02 10.17 -11.89
C ILE A 42 10.87 9.11 -11.20
N LYS A 43 12.16 9.11 -11.46
CA LYS A 43 13.11 8.21 -10.82
C LYS A 43 13.30 8.59 -9.36
N LEU A 44 13.17 7.58 -8.49
CA LEU A 44 13.36 7.76 -7.07
C LEU A 44 14.85 7.63 -6.67
N PRO A 45 15.31 8.36 -5.65
CA PRO A 45 16.64 8.15 -5.08
C PRO A 45 16.84 6.70 -4.62
N THR A 46 18.05 6.19 -4.75
CA THR A 46 18.38 4.84 -4.26
C THR A 46 18.17 4.76 -2.74
N PRO A 47 17.41 3.76 -2.26
CA PRO A 47 17.18 3.56 -0.84
C PRO A 47 18.47 3.13 -0.12
N SER A 48 18.58 3.47 1.17
CA SER A 48 19.69 3.04 2.02
C SER A 48 19.28 1.79 2.81
N ILE A 49 20.21 0.88 2.99
CA ILE A 49 20.06 -0.28 3.88
C ILE A 49 20.75 -0.06 5.23
N GLU A 50 21.39 1.10 5.41
CA GLU A 50 22.10 1.47 6.62
C GLU A 50 21.49 2.71 7.26
N GLY A 51 21.62 2.82 8.59
CA GLY A 51 21.15 3.96 9.37
C GLY A 51 19.77 3.77 9.99
N GLY A 52 19.19 4.88 10.44
CA GLY A 52 17.93 4.89 11.19
C GLY A 52 18.08 4.46 12.65
N ILE A 53 16.96 4.49 13.38
CA ILE A 53 16.90 4.01 14.77
C ILE A 53 16.66 2.50 14.80
N GLY A 54 17.13 1.84 15.87
CA GLY A 54 17.01 0.39 15.98
C GLY A 54 15.57 -0.13 15.98
N LEU A 55 15.37 -1.31 15.43
CA LEU A 55 14.04 -1.93 15.25
C LEU A 55 13.20 -1.96 16.55
N TRP A 56 13.82 -2.32 17.69
CA TRP A 56 13.11 -2.40 18.95
C TRP A 56 12.58 -1.04 19.42
N GLU A 57 13.35 0.01 19.19
CA GLU A 57 12.94 1.38 19.49
C GLU A 57 11.80 1.84 18.59
N VAL A 58 11.86 1.53 17.27
CA VAL A 58 10.76 1.80 16.32
C VAL A 58 9.47 1.11 16.76
N LEU A 59 9.55 -0.19 17.10
CA LEU A 59 8.40 -0.96 17.55
C LEU A 59 7.77 -0.37 18.82
N ARG A 60 8.61 0.08 19.77
CA ARG A 60 8.16 0.72 21.01
C ARG A 60 7.47 2.06 20.77
N ARG A 61 7.97 2.85 19.81
CA ARG A 61 7.52 4.23 19.56
C ARG A 61 6.34 4.32 18.61
N ARG A 62 6.25 3.42 17.63
CA ARG A 62 5.21 3.47 16.59
C ARG A 62 3.81 3.61 17.21
N ARG A 63 3.08 4.64 16.77
CA ARG A 63 1.67 4.90 17.12
C ARG A 63 0.92 5.37 15.87
N SER A 64 -0.39 5.18 15.86
CA SER A 64 -1.27 5.82 14.86
C SER A 64 -1.35 7.31 15.17
N ARG A 65 -0.71 8.13 14.32
CA ARG A 65 -0.70 9.59 14.44
C ARG A 65 -1.70 10.18 13.45
N ARG A 66 -2.51 11.14 13.90
CA ARG A 66 -3.58 11.75 13.10
C ARG A 66 -3.51 13.28 13.06
N ALA A 67 -2.59 13.87 13.83
CA ALA A 67 -2.31 15.30 13.84
C ALA A 67 -0.94 15.54 13.21
N TYR A 68 -0.91 16.33 12.17
CA TYR A 68 0.26 16.54 11.33
C TYR A 68 0.62 18.02 11.25
N THR A 69 1.90 18.32 11.01
CA THR A 69 2.38 19.63 10.61
C THR A 69 2.26 19.80 9.09
N ASP A 70 2.46 21.00 8.60
CA ASP A 70 2.45 21.28 7.16
C ASP A 70 3.84 21.10 6.50
N GLU A 71 4.78 20.48 7.20
CA GLU A 71 6.10 20.18 6.66
C GLU A 71 6.02 19.17 5.51
N SER A 72 6.80 19.45 4.45
CA SER A 72 6.91 18.54 3.31
C SER A 72 7.76 17.32 3.64
N LEU A 73 7.41 16.17 3.07
CA LEU A 73 8.31 15.02 2.98
C LEU A 73 9.44 15.34 2.01
N THR A 74 10.64 14.82 2.25
CA THR A 74 11.69 14.84 1.23
C THR A 74 11.48 13.70 0.22
N LEU A 75 11.89 13.89 -1.03
CA LEU A 75 11.84 12.82 -2.03
C LEU A 75 12.68 11.61 -1.62
N LYS A 76 13.79 11.83 -0.91
CA LYS A 76 14.63 10.76 -0.36
C LYS A 76 13.90 9.92 0.69
N ASP A 77 13.18 10.56 1.62
CA ASP A 77 12.43 9.85 2.65
C ASP A 77 11.23 9.12 2.05
N LEU A 78 10.54 9.73 1.06
CA LEU A 78 9.47 9.05 0.33
C LEU A 78 9.99 7.81 -0.37
N SER A 79 11.13 7.90 -1.07
CA SER A 79 11.78 6.78 -1.72
C SER A 79 12.09 5.65 -0.73
N GLN A 80 12.66 6.00 0.43
CA GLN A 80 12.99 5.03 1.47
C GLN A 80 11.75 4.32 2.01
N ILE A 81 10.65 5.06 2.24
CA ILE A 81 9.38 4.50 2.72
C ILE A 81 8.78 3.59 1.65
N LEU A 82 8.76 4.00 0.38
CA LEU A 82 8.26 3.18 -0.73
C LEU A 82 9.01 1.86 -0.85
N TRP A 83 10.35 1.93 -0.83
CA TRP A 83 11.17 0.71 -0.87
C TRP A 83 10.88 -0.20 0.32
N ALA A 84 10.76 0.35 1.53
CA ALA A 84 10.45 -0.43 2.71
C ALA A 84 9.09 -1.16 2.61
N THR A 85 8.13 -0.65 1.87
CA THR A 85 6.82 -1.29 1.69
C THR A 85 6.89 -2.51 0.77
N GLN A 86 7.45 -2.36 -0.42
CA GLN A 86 7.40 -3.38 -1.48
C GLN A 86 8.66 -3.45 -2.36
N GLY A 87 9.76 -2.79 -1.96
CA GLY A 87 10.98 -2.79 -2.77
C GLY A 87 11.53 -4.19 -3.01
N VAL A 88 12.11 -4.40 -4.20
CA VAL A 88 12.75 -5.67 -4.55
C VAL A 88 14.03 -5.83 -3.72
N THR A 89 14.21 -7.01 -3.13
CA THR A 89 15.36 -7.34 -2.28
C THR A 89 16.21 -8.48 -2.83
N ALA A 90 15.62 -9.33 -3.67
CA ALA A 90 16.32 -10.43 -4.33
C ALA A 90 15.59 -10.87 -5.60
N HIS A 91 16.36 -11.51 -6.50
CA HIS A 91 15.83 -12.18 -7.70
C HIS A 91 16.13 -13.68 -7.57
N ILE A 92 15.11 -14.53 -7.67
CA ILE A 92 15.25 -15.99 -7.61
C ILE A 92 14.51 -16.61 -8.80
N GLY A 93 15.26 -17.02 -9.82
CA GLY A 93 14.68 -17.43 -11.10
C GLY A 93 13.83 -16.29 -11.69
N ASP A 94 12.57 -16.58 -12.01
CA ASP A 94 11.63 -15.61 -12.56
C ASP A 94 10.87 -14.80 -11.50
N TYR A 95 11.27 -14.89 -10.23
CA TYR A 95 10.57 -14.25 -9.12
C TYR A 95 11.41 -13.13 -8.51
N ASP A 96 10.76 -11.98 -8.32
CA ASP A 96 11.28 -10.89 -7.50
C ASP A 96 10.77 -11.06 -6.07
N LEU A 97 11.70 -11.16 -5.11
CA LEU A 97 11.35 -11.11 -3.70
C LEU A 97 11.35 -9.67 -3.21
N ARG A 98 10.36 -9.31 -2.42
CA ARG A 98 10.17 -7.95 -1.92
C ARG A 98 10.38 -7.87 -0.41
N THR A 99 10.49 -6.65 0.11
CA THR A 99 10.59 -6.36 1.55
C THR A 99 9.42 -6.92 2.36
N ALA A 100 8.20 -6.89 1.81
CA ALA A 100 7.03 -7.53 2.40
C ALA A 100 6.80 -8.91 1.79
N PRO A 101 6.47 -9.95 2.59
CA PRO A 101 6.10 -11.25 2.06
C PRO A 101 4.74 -11.19 1.36
N SER A 102 4.57 -12.05 0.36
CA SER A 102 3.26 -12.28 -0.28
C SER A 102 3.01 -13.77 -0.45
N ALA A 103 1.78 -14.19 -0.27
CA ALA A 103 1.38 -15.58 -0.43
C ALA A 103 1.70 -16.09 -1.84
N GLY A 104 2.65 -17.03 -1.92
CA GLY A 104 3.10 -17.61 -3.19
C GLY A 104 3.87 -16.68 -4.10
N ALA A 105 4.39 -15.57 -3.58
CA ALA A 105 5.07 -14.50 -4.31
C ALA A 105 4.21 -13.95 -5.48
N LEU A 106 2.90 -13.81 -5.25
CA LEU A 106 1.94 -13.35 -6.27
C LEU A 106 1.75 -11.84 -6.28
N TYR A 107 2.04 -11.17 -5.16
CA TYR A 107 2.07 -9.71 -5.01
C TYR A 107 0.84 -9.00 -5.59
N PRO A 108 -0.37 -9.26 -5.06
CA PRO A 108 -1.61 -8.71 -5.60
C PRO A 108 -1.76 -7.21 -5.37
N ILE A 109 -0.96 -6.61 -4.46
CA ILE A 109 -1.15 -5.24 -4.01
C ILE A 109 -0.36 -4.27 -4.88
N GLU A 110 -1.07 -3.29 -5.46
CA GLU A 110 -0.49 -2.10 -6.08
C GLU A 110 -0.42 -0.96 -5.07
N THR A 111 0.49 -0.03 -5.30
CA THR A 111 0.67 1.16 -4.45
C THR A 111 0.46 2.42 -5.26
N TYR A 112 -0.60 3.16 -4.93
CA TYR A 112 -0.83 4.51 -5.41
C TYR A 112 -0.52 5.52 -4.30
N LEU A 113 -0.26 6.74 -4.70
CA LEU A 113 0.00 7.85 -3.81
C LEU A 113 -0.86 9.04 -4.17
N CYS A 114 -1.52 9.64 -3.19
CA CYS A 114 -1.92 11.03 -3.28
C CYS A 114 -0.82 11.87 -2.64
N ILE A 115 -0.09 12.60 -3.45
CA ILE A 115 0.98 13.49 -3.00
C ILE A 115 0.41 14.89 -2.82
N ASN A 116 0.39 15.36 -1.57
CA ASN A 116 0.00 16.72 -1.23
C ASN A 116 1.23 17.63 -1.06
N ARG A 117 2.30 17.14 -0.40
CA ARG A 117 3.50 17.94 -0.09
C ARG A 117 4.76 17.06 -0.02
N VAL A 118 5.45 16.93 -1.16
CA VAL A 118 6.77 16.29 -1.24
C VAL A 118 7.72 17.25 -1.95
N SER A 119 8.87 17.54 -1.33
CA SER A 119 9.86 18.44 -1.92
C SER A 119 10.39 17.89 -3.24
N GLY A 120 10.25 18.67 -4.31
CA GLY A 120 10.70 18.30 -5.66
C GLY A 120 9.69 17.49 -6.47
N LEU A 121 8.47 17.26 -5.95
CA LEU A 121 7.35 16.69 -6.71
C LEU A 121 6.17 17.65 -6.71
N GLU A 122 5.43 17.69 -7.82
CA GLU A 122 4.14 18.34 -7.87
C GLU A 122 3.05 17.52 -7.15
N SER A 123 2.01 18.19 -6.67
CA SER A 123 0.83 17.51 -6.11
C SER A 123 0.14 16.68 -7.17
N GLY A 124 -0.33 15.49 -6.82
CA GLY A 124 -0.95 14.60 -7.82
C GLY A 124 -1.23 13.20 -7.31
N LEU A 125 -1.77 12.41 -8.22
CA LEU A 125 -1.93 10.97 -8.07
C LEU A 125 -0.82 10.25 -8.82
N TYR A 126 -0.15 9.35 -8.14
CA TYR A 126 0.98 8.60 -8.67
C TYR A 126 0.79 7.11 -8.45
N HIS A 127 1.41 6.30 -9.30
CA HIS A 127 1.57 4.87 -9.11
C HIS A 127 3.05 4.55 -8.86
N TYR A 128 3.34 3.64 -7.94
CA TYR A 128 4.71 3.21 -7.65
C TYR A 128 5.10 2.02 -8.53
N SER A 129 5.94 2.27 -9.52
CA SER A 129 6.55 1.24 -10.37
C SER A 129 7.67 0.54 -9.59
N ILE A 130 7.35 -0.57 -8.95
CA ILE A 130 8.24 -1.32 -8.06
C ILE A 130 9.52 -1.80 -8.76
N PRO A 131 9.45 -2.44 -9.96
CA PRO A 131 10.65 -3.01 -10.59
C PRO A 131 11.68 -1.95 -10.99
N ASN A 132 11.23 -0.74 -11.29
CA ASN A 132 12.09 0.35 -11.72
C ASN A 132 12.45 1.32 -10.59
N HIS A 133 11.79 1.19 -9.43
CA HIS A 133 11.86 2.15 -8.34
C HIS A 133 11.58 3.59 -8.81
N GLU A 134 10.42 3.78 -9.45
CA GLU A 134 9.98 5.01 -10.08
C GLU A 134 8.55 5.35 -9.68
N LEU A 135 8.16 6.61 -9.82
CA LEU A 135 6.77 7.04 -9.77
C LEU A 135 6.26 7.32 -11.17
N ASP A 136 5.13 6.76 -11.49
CA ASP A 136 4.34 7.05 -12.68
C ASP A 136 3.31 8.13 -12.32
N LEU A 137 3.39 9.34 -12.88
CA LEU A 137 2.41 10.40 -12.65
C LEU A 137 1.11 10.07 -13.41
N ILE A 138 0.07 9.71 -12.67
CA ILE A 138 -1.23 9.37 -13.26
C ILE A 138 -2.03 10.62 -13.56
N ARG A 139 -2.08 11.55 -12.60
CA ARG A 139 -2.84 12.79 -12.72
C ARG A 139 -2.24 13.89 -11.85
N SER A 140 -1.91 15.03 -12.46
CA SER A 140 -1.45 16.24 -11.77
C SER A 140 -2.62 16.99 -11.14
N GLY A 141 -2.43 17.59 -9.98
CA GLY A 141 -3.43 18.39 -9.27
C GLY A 141 -3.51 18.07 -7.78
N GLU A 142 -4.45 18.73 -7.11
CA GLU A 142 -4.70 18.56 -5.68
C GLU A 142 -5.88 17.61 -5.47
N PHE A 143 -5.65 16.47 -4.82
CA PHE A 143 -6.66 15.42 -4.59
C PHE A 143 -6.83 15.06 -3.11
N GLY A 144 -6.23 15.84 -2.21
CA GLY A 144 -6.30 15.57 -0.77
C GLY A 144 -7.72 15.61 -0.21
N GLU A 145 -8.58 16.50 -0.74
CA GLU A 145 -9.97 16.60 -0.35
C GLU A 145 -10.78 15.38 -0.80
N GLU A 146 -10.61 14.95 -2.07
CA GLU A 146 -11.27 13.77 -2.62
C GLU A 146 -10.87 12.50 -1.89
N VAL A 147 -9.58 12.35 -1.57
CA VAL A 147 -9.12 11.22 -0.75
C VAL A 147 -9.71 11.30 0.66
N SER A 148 -9.86 12.50 1.23
CA SER A 148 -10.50 12.68 2.55
C SER A 148 -11.97 12.24 2.51
N LYS A 149 -12.72 12.62 1.47
CA LYS A 149 -14.11 12.18 1.26
C LYS A 149 -14.19 10.66 1.16
N GLY A 150 -13.41 10.06 0.27
CA GLY A 150 -13.33 8.60 0.12
C GLY A 150 -12.85 7.86 1.38
N ALA A 151 -12.15 8.53 2.27
CA ALA A 151 -11.74 8.02 3.59
C ALA A 151 -12.77 8.34 4.71
N LEU A 152 -14.05 8.37 4.43
CA LEU A 152 -15.13 8.72 5.37
C LEU A 152 -14.90 10.09 6.05
N ASP A 153 -14.56 11.12 5.28
CA ASP A 153 -14.29 12.49 5.72
C ASP A 153 -13.19 12.63 6.78
N GLN A 154 -12.25 11.70 6.80
CA GLN A 154 -11.13 11.74 7.75
C GLN A 154 -10.10 12.80 7.33
N LYS A 155 -10.25 14.03 7.82
CA LYS A 155 -9.42 15.20 7.48
C LYS A 155 -7.91 15.01 7.65
N MET A 156 -7.46 14.00 8.38
CA MET A 156 -6.04 13.70 8.49
C MET A 156 -5.41 13.29 7.15
N THR A 157 -6.17 12.74 6.20
CA THR A 157 -5.69 12.37 4.88
C THR A 157 -5.40 13.59 4.01
N GLU A 158 -6.27 14.59 4.02
CA GLU A 158 -6.06 15.88 3.39
C GLU A 158 -4.83 16.63 3.95
N ARG A 159 -4.62 16.50 5.28
CA ARG A 159 -3.48 17.11 5.98
C ARG A 159 -2.18 16.31 5.90
N ALA A 160 -2.24 15.08 5.47
CA ALA A 160 -1.04 14.27 5.27
C ALA A 160 -0.14 14.85 4.16
N ALA A 161 1.16 14.70 4.28
CA ALA A 161 2.07 15.04 3.19
C ALA A 161 1.89 14.08 2.00
N VAL A 162 1.65 12.79 2.31
CA VAL A 162 1.37 11.75 1.32
C VAL A 162 0.32 10.80 1.90
N VAL A 163 -0.64 10.38 1.08
CA VAL A 163 -1.51 9.24 1.40
C VAL A 163 -1.14 8.08 0.47
N PHE A 164 -0.72 6.97 1.07
CA PHE A 164 -0.55 5.70 0.38
C PHE A 164 -1.93 5.06 0.22
N ILE A 165 -2.26 4.66 -0.99
CA ILE A 165 -3.53 4.03 -1.34
C ILE A 165 -3.18 2.67 -1.93
N TRP A 166 -3.61 1.60 -1.27
CA TRP A 166 -3.36 0.24 -1.76
C TRP A 166 -4.61 -0.33 -2.38
N SER A 167 -4.48 -0.74 -3.61
CA SER A 167 -5.46 -1.56 -4.31
C SER A 167 -4.99 -3.01 -4.38
N ALA A 168 -5.93 -3.90 -4.66
CA ALA A 168 -5.66 -5.30 -4.89
C ALA A 168 -6.12 -5.71 -6.28
N VAL A 169 -5.20 -6.23 -7.10
CA VAL A 169 -5.50 -6.94 -8.34
C VAL A 169 -5.83 -8.38 -7.95
N PHE A 170 -7.11 -8.65 -7.73
CA PHE A 170 -7.56 -9.92 -7.11
C PHE A 170 -7.17 -11.15 -7.91
N GLN A 171 -7.19 -11.07 -9.23
CA GLN A 171 -6.90 -12.21 -10.09
C GLN A 171 -5.47 -12.75 -9.92
N ARG A 172 -4.49 -11.92 -9.54
CA ARG A 172 -3.13 -12.39 -9.24
C ARG A 172 -3.11 -13.48 -8.16
N SER A 173 -3.93 -13.33 -7.10
CA SER A 173 -4.03 -14.31 -6.03
C SER A 173 -5.09 -15.37 -6.29
N LYS A 174 -6.22 -15.00 -6.92
CA LYS A 174 -7.31 -15.93 -7.29
C LYS A 174 -6.83 -17.00 -8.26
N TRP A 175 -5.92 -16.68 -9.17
CA TRP A 175 -5.29 -17.61 -10.09
C TRP A 175 -4.76 -18.87 -9.40
N LYS A 176 -4.19 -18.72 -8.20
CA LYS A 176 -3.62 -19.84 -7.43
C LYS A 176 -4.51 -20.32 -6.28
N TYR A 177 -5.19 -19.40 -5.60
CA TYR A 177 -5.85 -19.69 -4.34
C TYR A 177 -7.37 -19.64 -4.40
N LEU A 178 -7.95 -19.41 -5.58
CA LEU A 178 -9.39 -19.31 -5.79
C LEU A 178 -10.03 -18.33 -4.80
N GLN A 179 -11.17 -18.67 -4.19
CA GLN A 179 -11.88 -17.81 -3.25
C GLN A 179 -11.13 -17.58 -1.93
N ARG A 180 -10.18 -18.42 -1.58
CA ARG A 180 -9.35 -18.20 -0.39
C ARG A 180 -8.35 -17.05 -0.59
N ALA A 181 -8.10 -16.62 -1.82
CA ALA A 181 -7.20 -15.51 -2.18
C ALA A 181 -7.46 -14.25 -1.36
N TYR A 182 -8.72 -13.89 -1.12
CA TYR A 182 -9.09 -12.70 -0.35
C TYR A 182 -8.47 -12.67 1.06
N ARG A 183 -8.32 -13.83 1.72
CA ARG A 183 -7.60 -13.87 3.01
C ARG A 183 -6.15 -13.45 2.87
N TYR A 184 -5.48 -13.91 1.81
CA TYR A 184 -4.06 -13.62 1.58
C TYR A 184 -3.86 -12.19 1.12
N VAL A 185 -4.75 -11.65 0.30
CA VAL A 185 -4.73 -10.26 -0.13
C VAL A 185 -4.74 -9.31 1.08
N PHE A 186 -5.63 -9.51 2.04
CA PHE A 186 -5.69 -8.66 3.23
C PHE A 186 -4.48 -8.84 4.16
N LEU A 187 -3.93 -10.05 4.25
CA LEU A 187 -2.70 -10.29 5.01
C LEU A 187 -1.50 -9.60 4.35
N ASP A 188 -1.37 -9.71 3.03
CA ASP A 188 -0.30 -9.06 2.27
C ASP A 188 -0.36 -7.52 2.45
N ALA A 189 -1.54 -6.92 2.34
CA ALA A 189 -1.75 -5.49 2.58
C ALA A 189 -1.35 -5.08 4.00
N GLY A 190 -1.69 -5.89 5.00
CA GLY A 190 -1.30 -5.67 6.39
C GLY A 190 0.23 -5.70 6.59
N HIS A 191 0.96 -6.61 5.92
CA HIS A 191 2.43 -6.66 5.95
C HIS A 191 3.05 -5.38 5.38
N ILE A 192 2.55 -4.94 4.22
CA ILE A 192 3.00 -3.72 3.54
C ILE A 192 2.75 -2.48 4.40
N ALA A 193 1.56 -2.36 4.97
CA ALA A 193 1.19 -1.25 5.84
C ALA A 193 2.03 -1.20 7.13
N GLN A 194 2.36 -2.36 7.71
CA GLN A 194 3.23 -2.41 8.88
C GLN A 194 4.66 -1.99 8.54
N ASN A 195 5.20 -2.44 7.39
CA ASN A 195 6.51 -2.00 6.92
C ASN A 195 6.56 -0.47 6.73
N LEU A 196 5.53 0.11 6.12
CA LEU A 196 5.38 1.56 6.01
C LEU A 196 5.42 2.24 7.38
N ALA A 197 4.65 1.74 8.34
CA ALA A 197 4.56 2.34 9.67
C ALA A 197 5.89 2.33 10.41
N LEU A 198 6.66 1.25 10.28
CA LEU A 198 7.99 1.12 10.90
C LEU A 198 9.01 2.03 10.20
N ALA A 199 9.02 2.05 8.88
CA ALA A 199 9.94 2.89 8.12
C ALA A 199 9.68 4.40 8.36
N ALA A 200 8.42 4.81 8.35
CA ALA A 200 8.04 6.18 8.63
C ALA A 200 8.45 6.60 10.06
N GLU A 201 8.18 5.77 11.08
CA GLU A 201 8.60 6.03 12.47
C GLU A 201 10.13 6.14 12.58
N ALA A 202 10.87 5.27 11.88
CA ALA A 202 12.33 5.30 11.86
C ALA A 202 12.90 6.61 11.30
N LEU A 203 12.17 7.24 10.37
CA LEU A 203 12.51 8.53 9.74
C LEU A 203 11.87 9.73 10.49
N GLY A 204 11.14 9.49 11.58
CA GLY A 204 10.49 10.53 12.37
C GLY A 204 9.18 11.06 11.77
N TYR A 205 8.54 10.30 10.89
CA TYR A 205 7.19 10.59 10.39
C TYR A 205 6.13 9.82 11.17
N GLY A 206 4.95 10.40 11.26
CA GLY A 206 3.76 9.76 11.81
C GLY A 206 2.91 9.14 10.71
N THR A 207 2.23 8.04 11.04
CA THR A 207 1.32 7.35 10.13
C THR A 207 0.02 6.98 10.81
N CYS A 208 -1.04 6.84 10.03
CA CYS A 208 -2.26 6.19 10.45
C CYS A 208 -2.78 5.30 9.31
N GLN A 209 -3.03 4.03 9.63
CA GLN A 209 -3.65 3.09 8.71
C GLN A 209 -5.16 3.23 8.77
N ILE A 210 -5.83 3.19 7.61
CA ILE A 210 -7.24 3.50 7.44
C ILE A 210 -7.89 2.40 6.60
N GLY A 211 -8.78 1.62 7.23
CA GLY A 211 -9.60 0.61 6.55
C GLY A 211 -11.06 1.04 6.39
N ALA A 212 -11.45 2.20 6.98
CA ALA A 212 -12.78 2.75 6.85
C ALA A 212 -12.81 3.72 5.66
N ILE A 213 -13.31 3.24 4.53
CA ILE A 213 -13.30 3.93 3.23
C ILE A 213 -14.63 3.75 2.50
N TYR A 214 -14.93 4.65 1.57
CA TYR A 214 -15.92 4.47 0.52
C TYR A 214 -15.19 3.90 -0.70
N ASP A 215 -15.30 2.58 -0.88
CA ASP A 215 -14.50 1.84 -1.88
C ASP A 215 -14.69 2.41 -3.28
N ASP A 216 -15.94 2.61 -3.73
CA ASP A 216 -16.26 3.07 -5.07
C ASP A 216 -15.78 4.51 -5.35
N GLU A 217 -15.79 5.39 -4.34
CA GLU A 217 -15.28 6.76 -4.51
C GLU A 217 -13.77 6.77 -4.75
N LEU A 218 -13.02 5.94 -4.01
CA LEU A 218 -11.58 5.82 -4.21
C LEU A 218 -11.23 5.06 -5.48
N ASN A 219 -12.02 4.07 -5.87
CA ASN A 219 -11.86 3.39 -7.15
C ASN A 219 -12.07 4.36 -8.30
N GLN A 220 -13.11 5.16 -8.27
CA GLN A 220 -13.37 6.19 -9.27
C GLN A 220 -12.26 7.24 -9.34
N LEU A 221 -11.72 7.65 -8.19
CA LEU A 221 -10.59 8.60 -8.12
C LEU A 221 -9.35 8.08 -8.86
N LEU A 222 -9.10 6.77 -8.81
CA LEU A 222 -7.95 6.10 -9.41
C LEU A 222 -8.25 5.45 -10.78
N ASP A 223 -9.48 5.61 -11.30
CA ASP A 223 -9.94 4.97 -12.54
C ASP A 223 -9.82 3.43 -12.48
N LEU A 224 -10.25 2.85 -11.34
CA LEU A 224 -10.31 1.41 -11.12
C LEU A 224 -11.76 0.92 -11.28
N ASP A 225 -11.93 -0.33 -11.74
CA ASP A 225 -13.25 -0.94 -11.98
C ASP A 225 -13.98 -1.39 -10.71
N GLY A 226 -13.25 -1.51 -9.59
CA GLY A 226 -13.79 -1.98 -8.32
C GLY A 226 -14.04 -3.50 -8.25
N GLU A 227 -13.85 -4.23 -9.34
CA GLU A 227 -14.10 -5.68 -9.45
C GLU A 227 -12.82 -6.49 -9.65
N GLU A 228 -12.05 -6.21 -10.71
CA GLU A 228 -10.76 -6.85 -10.95
C GLU A 228 -9.65 -6.21 -10.13
N GLU A 229 -9.73 -4.89 -9.93
CA GLU A 229 -8.88 -4.12 -9.05
C GLU A 229 -9.71 -3.17 -8.19
N SER A 230 -9.51 -3.19 -6.87
CA SER A 230 -10.21 -2.30 -5.94
C SER A 230 -9.28 -1.80 -4.83
N VAL A 231 -9.49 -0.55 -4.41
CA VAL A 231 -8.85 0.01 -3.21
C VAL A 231 -9.31 -0.78 -1.99
N ILE A 232 -8.37 -1.16 -1.12
CA ILE A 232 -8.67 -1.95 0.08
C ILE A 232 -8.12 -1.35 1.36
N TYR A 233 -7.16 -0.42 1.28
CA TYR A 233 -6.50 0.13 2.46
C TYR A 233 -5.78 1.43 2.15
N LEU A 234 -5.68 2.32 3.14
CA LEU A 234 -4.92 3.57 3.04
C LEU A 234 -3.94 3.70 4.20
N SER A 235 -2.91 4.53 4.01
CA SER A 235 -2.08 5.04 5.10
C SER A 235 -1.69 6.48 4.86
N SER A 236 -1.97 7.35 5.82
CA SER A 236 -1.48 8.72 5.83
C SER A 236 -0.07 8.80 6.38
N VAL A 237 0.79 9.65 5.79
CA VAL A 237 2.18 9.89 6.21
C VAL A 237 2.45 11.40 6.23
N ALA A 238 2.93 11.91 7.36
CA ALA A 238 3.41 13.29 7.49
C ALA A 238 4.26 13.48 8.76
N ARG A 239 4.87 14.64 8.95
CA ARG A 239 5.48 15.00 10.24
C ARG A 239 4.39 15.11 11.31
N PRO A 240 4.49 14.36 12.43
CA PRO A 240 3.50 14.45 13.48
C PRO A 240 3.65 15.76 14.25
N GLN A 241 2.53 16.36 14.63
CA GLN A 241 2.55 17.41 15.64
C GLN A 241 3.09 16.84 16.95
N ARG A 242 3.93 17.63 17.65
CA ARG A 242 4.38 17.25 19.00
C ARG A 242 3.15 17.10 19.88
N GLN A 243 2.82 15.90 20.27
CA GLN A 243 1.88 15.69 21.36
C GLN A 243 2.64 16.03 22.63
N ASN A 244 2.07 16.92 23.47
CA ASN A 244 2.50 16.99 24.85
C ASN A 244 2.19 15.61 25.44
N GLU A 245 3.20 14.76 25.53
CA GLU A 245 3.08 13.50 26.29
C GLU A 245 2.79 13.90 27.72
N ARG A 246 1.52 13.92 28.08
CA ARG A 246 1.14 13.89 29.49
C ARG A 246 1.60 12.53 30.00
N ALA A 247 2.61 12.59 30.85
CA ALA A 247 3.16 11.44 31.57
C ALA A 247 2.08 10.65 32.35
#